data_9d66d97e6af8cac73f598f2af281576e
#
_entry.id   9d66d97e6af8cac73f598f2af281576e
#
_cell.length_a   1.000
_cell.length_b   1.000
_cell.length_c   1.000
_cell.angle_alpha   90.00
_cell.angle_beta   90.00
_cell.angle_gamma   90.00
#
_symmetry.space_group_name_H-M   'P 1'
#
loop_
_entity.id
_entity.type
_entity.pdbx_description
1 polymer ?
#
loop_
_entity_poly.entity_id
_entity_poly.type
_entity_poly.pdbx_seq_one_letter_code
_entity_poly.pdbx_strand_id
1 'polypeptide(L)'
;MNTFANQTLFRACGVTYVAPLSENVFQCEHKLYGTVVIKVARSLAEKRALMAEADFLSKYASDYWANFHGYGSQNHADWLMSQYLEGNTLNAIEPDLLPQDIITKLEFALLNLHKTGYLHGDIKPHNVIVTPNNQVRLIDFGSVIRVVAKYREHSHTTVSRAYSATRPSLRIGQASKNDDFYALAMTLLSCHDQHPFAGLSLQEAAELLPTPNNIDLPTRYQVLIQKEWQRMRHSLKL
;
A
#
# COMPACT_ATOMS: atom_id res chain seq x y z
N MET A 1 2.63 -20.84 -13.31
CA MET A 1 1.50 -20.46 -12.43
C MET A 1 0.59 -21.68 -12.29
N ASN A 2 0.32 -22.11 -11.06
CA ASN A 2 -0.43 -23.34 -10.83
C ASN A 2 -1.94 -23.04 -10.78
N THR A 3 -2.54 -22.76 -11.94
CA THR A 3 -3.97 -22.45 -12.09
C THR A 3 -4.86 -23.58 -11.55
N PHE A 4 -4.39 -24.83 -11.66
CA PHE A 4 -5.10 -26.00 -11.12
C PHE A 4 -5.22 -25.97 -9.59
N ALA A 5 -4.20 -25.51 -8.86
CA ALA A 5 -4.26 -25.45 -7.40
C ALA A 5 -5.29 -24.44 -6.88
N ASN A 6 -5.66 -23.44 -7.69
CA ASN A 6 -6.63 -22.40 -7.33
C ASN A 6 -8.06 -22.73 -7.78
N GLN A 7 -8.28 -23.69 -8.69
CA GLN A 7 -9.62 -23.98 -9.20
C GLN A 7 -10.59 -24.43 -8.10
N THR A 8 -10.15 -25.28 -7.16
CA THR A 8 -10.97 -25.72 -6.04
C THR A 8 -11.32 -24.55 -5.12
N LEU A 9 -10.36 -23.65 -4.88
CA LEU A 9 -10.55 -22.44 -4.10
C LEU A 9 -11.56 -21.50 -4.78
N PHE A 10 -11.42 -21.22 -6.07
CA PHE A 10 -12.35 -20.36 -6.82
C PHE A 10 -13.78 -20.92 -6.81
N ARG A 11 -13.94 -22.22 -6.97
CA ARG A 11 -15.26 -22.89 -6.84
C ARG A 11 -15.84 -22.72 -5.44
N ALA A 12 -15.03 -22.89 -4.40
CA ALA A 12 -15.46 -22.70 -3.01
C ALA A 12 -15.87 -21.26 -2.70
N CYS A 13 -15.21 -20.27 -3.34
CA CYS A 13 -15.60 -18.86 -3.26
C CYS A 13 -16.81 -18.50 -4.14
N GLY A 14 -17.32 -19.42 -4.96
CA GLY A 14 -18.41 -19.15 -5.89
C GLY A 14 -18.04 -18.21 -7.04
N VAL A 15 -16.76 -18.17 -7.42
CA VAL A 15 -16.27 -17.29 -8.48
C VAL A 15 -15.79 -18.06 -9.71
N THR A 16 -15.85 -17.38 -10.85
CA THR A 16 -15.21 -17.80 -12.11
C THR A 16 -13.95 -16.97 -12.31
N TYR A 17 -12.82 -17.65 -12.57
CA TYR A 17 -11.55 -16.98 -12.88
C TYR A 17 -11.62 -16.24 -14.21
N VAL A 18 -11.07 -15.03 -14.25
CA VAL A 18 -10.95 -14.21 -15.47
C VAL A 18 -9.49 -14.04 -15.86
N ALA A 19 -8.67 -13.40 -14.99
CA ALA A 19 -7.27 -13.09 -15.31
C ALA A 19 -6.41 -13.01 -14.03
N PRO A 20 -5.08 -13.24 -14.12
CA PRO A 20 -4.17 -12.88 -13.04
C PRO A 20 -3.94 -11.37 -13.06
N LEU A 21 -3.97 -10.75 -11.89
CA LEU A 21 -3.52 -9.36 -11.69
C LEU A 21 -2.08 -9.32 -11.17
N SER A 22 -1.70 -10.35 -10.39
CA SER A 22 -0.33 -10.62 -9.95
C SER A 22 -0.18 -12.10 -9.58
N GLU A 23 0.94 -12.48 -8.96
CA GLU A 23 1.23 -13.88 -8.60
C GLU A 23 0.13 -14.55 -7.78
N ASN A 24 -0.42 -13.84 -6.79
CA ASN A 24 -1.42 -14.35 -5.85
C ASN A 24 -2.71 -13.52 -5.82
N VAL A 25 -2.95 -12.69 -6.84
CA VAL A 25 -4.12 -11.81 -6.97
C VAL A 25 -4.79 -12.05 -8.30
N PHE A 26 -6.11 -12.28 -8.28
CA PHE A 26 -6.86 -12.72 -9.44
C PHE A 26 -8.13 -11.89 -9.62
N GLN A 27 -8.40 -11.49 -10.85
CA GLN A 27 -9.69 -10.97 -11.26
C GLN A 27 -10.63 -12.14 -11.51
N CYS A 28 -11.81 -12.08 -10.93
CA CYS A 28 -12.83 -13.12 -11.02
C CYS A 28 -14.23 -12.50 -11.20
N GLU A 29 -15.20 -13.31 -11.66
CA GLU A 29 -16.61 -12.96 -11.69
C GLU A 29 -17.39 -13.69 -10.60
N HIS A 30 -18.20 -12.97 -9.86
CA HIS A 30 -19.10 -13.50 -8.83
C HIS A 30 -20.55 -13.14 -9.14
N LYS A 31 -21.47 -14.10 -8.97
CA LYS A 31 -22.89 -13.94 -9.37
C LYS A 31 -23.62 -12.75 -8.70
N LEU A 32 -23.27 -12.44 -7.45
CA LEU A 32 -23.92 -11.36 -6.68
C LEU A 32 -23.13 -10.04 -6.73
N TYR A 33 -21.80 -10.10 -6.85
CA TYR A 33 -20.94 -8.94 -6.69
C TYR A 33 -20.34 -8.43 -8.01
N GLY A 34 -20.60 -9.13 -9.13
CA GLY A 34 -19.98 -8.81 -10.42
C GLY A 34 -18.47 -9.10 -10.40
N THR A 35 -17.69 -8.22 -10.98
CA THR A 35 -16.23 -8.38 -11.02
C THR A 35 -15.63 -8.13 -9.63
N VAL A 36 -14.85 -9.11 -9.16
CA VAL A 36 -14.20 -9.12 -7.84
C VAL A 36 -12.72 -9.42 -7.95
N VAL A 37 -11.98 -9.08 -6.91
CA VAL A 37 -10.59 -9.51 -6.71
C VAL A 37 -10.54 -10.61 -5.67
N ILE A 38 -9.83 -11.69 -5.98
CA ILE A 38 -9.45 -12.74 -5.03
C ILE A 38 -7.94 -12.65 -4.78
N LYS A 39 -7.57 -12.37 -3.54
CA LYS A 39 -6.19 -12.51 -3.04
C LYS A 39 -6.06 -13.86 -2.35
N VAL A 40 -4.94 -14.57 -2.56
CA VAL A 40 -4.67 -15.89 -1.98
C VAL A 40 -3.36 -15.86 -1.22
N ALA A 41 -3.35 -16.37 0.01
CA ALA A 41 -2.18 -16.44 0.86
C ALA A 41 -1.90 -17.90 1.28
N ARG A 42 -0.62 -18.31 1.20
CA ARG A 42 -0.20 -19.68 1.54
C ARG A 42 0.81 -19.72 2.66
N SER A 43 1.81 -18.85 2.64
CA SER A 43 2.78 -18.73 3.71
C SER A 43 2.17 -18.09 4.96
N LEU A 44 2.74 -18.35 6.12
CA LEU A 44 2.28 -17.75 7.38
C LEU A 44 2.35 -16.21 7.36
N ALA A 45 3.36 -15.65 6.70
CA ALA A 45 3.51 -14.19 6.59
C ALA A 45 2.39 -13.60 5.72
N GLU A 46 2.14 -14.18 4.54
CA GLU A 46 1.05 -13.75 3.64
C GLU A 46 -0.32 -13.87 4.32
N LYS A 47 -0.58 -14.96 5.03
CA LYS A 47 -1.85 -15.18 5.75
C LYS A 47 -2.08 -14.12 6.82
N ARG A 48 -1.04 -13.74 7.57
CA ARG A 48 -1.14 -12.66 8.57
C ARG A 48 -1.44 -11.32 7.93
N ALA A 49 -0.79 -10.98 6.82
CA ALA A 49 -1.05 -9.75 6.07
C ALA A 49 -2.48 -9.76 5.48
N LEU A 50 -2.90 -10.88 4.87
CA LEU A 50 -4.24 -11.02 4.28
C LEU A 50 -5.34 -10.93 5.36
N MET A 51 -5.11 -11.51 6.53
CA MET A 51 -6.04 -11.42 7.66
C MET A 51 -6.13 -9.97 8.19
N ALA A 52 -5.01 -9.24 8.26
CA ALA A 52 -5.01 -7.84 8.66
C ALA A 52 -5.80 -6.96 7.67
N GLU A 53 -5.63 -7.20 6.36
CA GLU A 53 -6.40 -6.55 5.30
C GLU A 53 -7.90 -6.88 5.41
N ALA A 54 -8.25 -8.15 5.57
CA ALA A 54 -9.64 -8.59 5.73
C ALA A 54 -10.30 -7.97 6.97
N ASP A 55 -9.59 -7.96 8.09
CA ASP A 55 -10.03 -7.34 9.34
C ASP A 55 -10.29 -5.84 9.19
N PHE A 56 -9.43 -5.14 8.47
CA PHE A 56 -9.59 -3.72 8.19
C PHE A 56 -10.79 -3.47 7.28
N LEU A 57 -10.81 -4.09 6.09
CA LEU A 57 -11.85 -3.87 5.09
C LEU A 57 -13.25 -4.27 5.57
N SER A 58 -13.37 -5.32 6.39
CA SER A 58 -14.66 -5.75 6.94
C SER A 58 -15.27 -4.75 7.93
N LYS A 59 -14.43 -3.91 8.56
CA LYS A 59 -14.87 -2.95 9.59
C LYS A 59 -15.08 -1.54 9.04
N TYR A 60 -14.37 -1.19 7.98
CA TYR A 60 -14.33 0.19 7.48
C TYR A 60 -14.64 0.26 6.00
N ALA A 61 -15.91 0.53 5.67
CA ALA A 61 -16.31 0.83 4.30
C ALA A 61 -15.98 2.30 3.95
N SER A 62 -15.57 2.56 2.70
CA SER A 62 -15.25 3.90 2.21
C SER A 62 -15.20 3.94 0.69
N ASP A 63 -15.44 5.13 0.12
CA ASP A 63 -15.21 5.37 -1.31
C ASP A 63 -13.72 5.44 -1.69
N TYR A 64 -12.81 5.39 -0.73
CA TYR A 64 -11.36 5.47 -0.98
C TYR A 64 -10.68 4.11 -1.09
N TRP A 65 -11.40 3.00 -0.89
CA TRP A 65 -10.86 1.63 -1.05
C TRP A 65 -11.94 0.64 -1.42
N ALA A 66 -11.54 -0.59 -1.76
CA ALA A 66 -12.43 -1.65 -2.20
C ALA A 66 -13.37 -2.13 -1.08
N ASN A 67 -14.61 -2.41 -1.42
CA ASN A 67 -15.55 -3.05 -0.51
C ASN A 67 -15.15 -4.49 -0.20
N PHE A 68 -15.28 -4.89 1.06
CA PHE A 68 -15.09 -6.26 1.51
C PHE A 68 -16.28 -7.14 1.09
N HIS A 69 -15.98 -8.34 0.56
CA HIS A 69 -17.01 -9.32 0.18
C HIS A 69 -16.88 -10.65 0.91
N GLY A 70 -15.71 -11.02 1.39
CA GLY A 70 -15.50 -12.25 2.15
C GLY A 70 -14.06 -12.57 2.44
N TYR A 71 -13.86 -13.42 3.44
CA TYR A 71 -12.55 -13.98 3.81
C TYR A 71 -12.74 -15.41 4.31
N GLY A 72 -11.83 -16.30 4.02
CA GLY A 72 -11.88 -17.67 4.48
C GLY A 72 -10.62 -18.46 4.16
N SER A 73 -10.67 -19.78 4.48
CA SER A 73 -9.57 -20.70 4.23
C SER A 73 -10.08 -21.92 3.45
N GLN A 74 -9.29 -22.38 2.49
CA GLN A 74 -9.54 -23.57 1.71
C GLN A 74 -8.22 -24.25 1.30
N ASN A 75 -8.10 -25.55 1.55
CA ASN A 75 -6.93 -26.36 1.13
C ASN A 75 -5.58 -25.72 1.52
N HIS A 76 -5.43 -25.35 2.80
CA HIS A 76 -4.24 -24.72 3.37
C HIS A 76 -3.90 -23.32 2.83
N ALA A 77 -4.74 -22.72 1.98
CA ALA A 77 -4.63 -21.34 1.55
C ALA A 77 -5.75 -20.51 2.16
N ASP A 78 -5.41 -19.28 2.57
CA ASP A 78 -6.41 -18.28 2.94
C ASP A 78 -6.73 -17.42 1.72
N TRP A 79 -7.96 -16.91 1.66
CA TRP A 79 -8.41 -16.04 0.58
C TRP A 79 -9.18 -14.85 1.10
N LEU A 80 -9.07 -13.73 0.40
CA LEU A 80 -9.83 -12.50 0.59
C LEU A 80 -10.52 -12.16 -0.72
N MET A 81 -11.82 -11.91 -0.67
CA MET A 81 -12.61 -11.39 -1.78
C MET A 81 -13.01 -9.96 -1.52
N SER A 82 -12.71 -9.08 -2.48
CA SER A 82 -13.06 -7.67 -2.43
C SER A 82 -13.54 -7.18 -3.79
N GLN A 83 -14.12 -5.99 -3.81
CA GLN A 83 -14.54 -5.31 -5.04
C GLN A 83 -13.36 -5.14 -5.99
N TYR A 84 -13.55 -5.41 -7.28
CA TYR A 84 -12.62 -4.99 -8.33
C TYR A 84 -12.74 -3.47 -8.53
N LEU A 85 -11.61 -2.79 -8.50
CA LEU A 85 -11.53 -1.35 -8.76
C LEU A 85 -11.00 -1.15 -10.17
N GLU A 86 -11.83 -0.62 -11.05
CA GLU A 86 -11.41 -0.27 -12.41
C GLU A 86 -10.45 0.93 -12.38
N GLY A 87 -9.40 0.88 -13.20
CA GLY A 87 -8.40 1.93 -13.31
C GLY A 87 -6.98 1.40 -13.44
N ASN A 88 -6.03 2.32 -13.40
CA ASN A 88 -4.61 2.03 -13.48
C ASN A 88 -3.92 2.36 -12.16
N THR A 89 -2.95 1.54 -11.77
CA THR A 89 -2.06 1.89 -10.65
C THR A 89 -1.14 3.03 -11.04
N LEU A 90 -0.74 3.87 -10.08
CA LEU A 90 0.09 5.06 -10.36
C LEU A 90 1.39 4.74 -11.12
N ASN A 91 1.99 3.58 -10.88
CA ASN A 91 3.20 3.16 -11.62
C ASN A 91 2.94 2.78 -13.09
N ALA A 92 1.69 2.67 -13.51
CA ALA A 92 1.30 2.39 -14.90
C ALA A 92 0.79 3.63 -15.63
N ILE A 93 0.85 4.80 -15.00
CA ILE A 93 0.39 6.08 -15.57
C ILE A 93 1.63 6.92 -15.87
N GLU A 94 1.73 7.39 -17.12
CA GLU A 94 2.78 8.34 -17.51
C GLU A 94 2.66 9.64 -16.69
N PRO A 95 3.77 10.29 -16.31
CA PRO A 95 3.77 11.49 -15.46
C PRO A 95 2.84 12.60 -15.97
N ASP A 96 2.85 12.85 -17.27
CA ASP A 96 2.04 13.88 -17.92
C ASP A 96 0.53 13.59 -17.96
N LEU A 97 0.14 12.34 -17.68
CA LEU A 97 -1.25 11.90 -17.62
C LEU A 97 -1.81 11.84 -16.18
N LEU A 98 -0.99 12.17 -15.20
CA LEU A 98 -1.45 12.23 -13.80
C LEU A 98 -2.46 13.38 -13.63
N PRO A 99 -3.54 13.18 -12.86
CA PRO A 99 -4.46 14.25 -12.52
C PRO A 99 -3.73 15.42 -11.84
N GLN A 100 -4.01 16.65 -12.25
CA GLN A 100 -3.38 17.86 -11.66
C GLN A 100 -3.60 17.98 -10.16
N ASP A 101 -4.73 17.45 -9.66
CA ASP A 101 -5.10 17.45 -8.26
C ASP A 101 -4.75 16.14 -7.52
N ILE A 102 -3.85 15.32 -8.10
CA ILE A 102 -3.49 14.00 -7.55
C ILE A 102 -3.01 14.07 -6.09
N ILE A 103 -2.20 15.08 -5.74
CA ILE A 103 -1.71 15.29 -4.39
C ILE A 103 -2.89 15.45 -3.43
N THR A 104 -3.82 16.35 -3.75
CA THR A 104 -4.99 16.64 -2.92
C THR A 104 -5.87 15.40 -2.74
N LYS A 105 -6.11 14.64 -3.81
CA LYS A 105 -6.91 13.41 -3.76
C LYS A 105 -6.28 12.33 -2.91
N LEU A 106 -4.96 12.15 -2.99
CA LEU A 106 -4.21 11.20 -2.17
C LEU A 106 -4.21 11.62 -0.70
N GLU A 107 -4.06 12.92 -0.41
CA GLU A 107 -4.18 13.43 0.95
C GLU A 107 -5.56 13.17 1.54
N PHE A 108 -6.62 13.41 0.78
CA PHE A 108 -7.98 13.11 1.24
C PHE A 108 -8.20 11.62 1.50
N ALA A 109 -7.68 10.74 0.64
CA ALA A 109 -7.74 9.30 0.86
C ALA A 109 -7.03 8.90 2.16
N LEU A 110 -5.80 9.40 2.39
CA LEU A 110 -5.05 9.15 3.63
C LEU A 110 -5.72 9.74 4.86
N LEU A 111 -6.25 10.96 4.78
CA LEU A 111 -6.96 11.59 5.89
C LEU A 111 -8.22 10.80 6.28
N ASN A 112 -8.94 10.23 5.31
CA ASN A 112 -10.07 9.36 5.59
C ASN A 112 -9.63 8.04 6.23
N LEU A 113 -8.56 7.44 5.75
CA LEU A 113 -7.96 6.28 6.39
C LEU A 113 -7.55 6.58 7.84
N HIS A 114 -6.85 7.69 8.07
CA HIS A 114 -6.38 8.08 9.41
C HIS A 114 -7.51 8.39 10.41
N LYS A 115 -8.72 8.72 9.94
CA LYS A 115 -9.92 8.85 10.80
C LYS A 115 -10.35 7.51 11.40
N THR A 116 -10.03 6.39 10.76
CA THR A 116 -10.30 5.05 11.32
C THR A 116 -9.36 4.67 12.47
N GLY A 117 -8.32 5.47 12.73
CA GLY A 117 -7.28 5.19 13.71
C GLY A 117 -6.16 4.28 13.19
N TYR A 118 -6.11 4.04 11.87
CA TYR A 118 -5.07 3.22 11.23
C TYR A 118 -4.22 4.06 10.27
N LEU A 119 -3.01 3.55 10.01
CA LEU A 119 -2.14 3.93 8.90
C LEU A 119 -2.24 2.83 7.84
N HIS A 120 -1.95 3.18 6.59
CA HIS A 120 -1.80 2.21 5.51
C HIS A 120 -0.56 1.34 5.71
N GLY A 121 0.57 1.97 6.04
CA GLY A 121 1.84 1.33 6.34
C GLY A 121 2.66 0.90 5.13
N ASP A 122 2.09 0.97 3.89
CA ASP A 122 2.79 0.62 2.64
C ASP A 122 2.30 1.44 1.45
N ILE A 123 2.25 2.78 1.58
CA ILE A 123 1.92 3.67 0.44
C ILE A 123 3.07 3.65 -0.57
N LYS A 124 2.73 3.33 -1.82
CA LYS A 124 3.63 3.30 -2.98
C LYS A 124 2.82 3.35 -4.28
N PRO A 125 3.43 3.62 -5.45
CA PRO A 125 2.70 3.74 -6.72
C PRO A 125 1.82 2.53 -7.07
N HIS A 126 2.29 1.31 -6.72
CA HIS A 126 1.55 0.07 -6.97
C HIS A 126 0.29 -0.11 -6.10
N ASN A 127 0.19 0.61 -4.98
CA ASN A 127 -0.90 0.48 -4.01
C ASN A 127 -1.94 1.62 -4.12
N VAL A 128 -1.88 2.40 -5.20
CA VAL A 128 -2.83 3.47 -5.51
C VAL A 128 -3.38 3.28 -6.91
N ILE A 129 -4.71 3.20 -7.03
CA ILE A 129 -5.41 3.16 -8.31
C ILE A 129 -5.99 4.54 -8.60
N VAL A 130 -5.82 5.02 -9.84
CA VAL A 130 -6.56 6.13 -10.42
C VAL A 130 -7.63 5.56 -11.33
N THR A 131 -8.88 5.83 -11.02
CA THR A 131 -10.03 5.34 -11.78
C THR A 131 -10.25 6.15 -13.07
N PRO A 132 -11.06 5.67 -14.05
CA PRO A 132 -11.32 6.40 -15.30
C PRO A 132 -11.93 7.80 -15.08
N ASN A 133 -12.63 8.01 -13.97
CA ASN A 133 -13.17 9.33 -13.58
C ASN A 133 -12.22 10.12 -12.65
N ASN A 134 -10.93 9.82 -12.70
CA ASN A 134 -9.87 10.49 -11.94
C ASN A 134 -10.05 10.45 -10.41
N GLN A 135 -10.74 9.45 -9.86
CA GLN A 135 -10.78 9.24 -8.42
C GLN A 135 -9.59 8.39 -7.97
N VAL A 136 -9.12 8.62 -6.75
CA VAL A 136 -8.05 7.84 -6.13
C VAL A 136 -8.64 6.75 -5.23
N ARG A 137 -8.08 5.56 -5.32
CA ARG A 137 -8.40 4.41 -4.45
C ARG A 137 -7.12 3.80 -3.90
N LEU A 138 -7.10 3.54 -2.60
CA LEU A 138 -6.03 2.81 -1.94
C LEU A 138 -6.32 1.31 -2.00
N ILE A 139 -5.29 0.49 -2.21
CA ILE A 139 -5.37 -0.97 -2.22
C ILE A 139 -4.23 -1.56 -1.39
N ASP A 140 -4.35 -2.84 -1.06
CA ASP A 140 -3.33 -3.60 -0.32
C ASP A 140 -3.12 -3.14 1.14
N PHE A 141 -4.13 -3.41 1.96
CA PHE A 141 -4.14 -3.08 3.39
C PHE A 141 -3.45 -4.15 4.27
N GLY A 142 -2.59 -5.00 3.69
CA GLY A 142 -1.88 -6.04 4.43
C GLY A 142 -0.86 -5.52 5.45
N SER A 143 -0.47 -4.26 5.34
CA SER A 143 0.48 -3.60 6.25
C SER A 143 -0.17 -2.61 7.22
N VAL A 144 -1.50 -2.58 7.33
CA VAL A 144 -2.19 -1.64 8.21
C VAL A 144 -1.72 -1.78 9.67
N ILE A 145 -1.52 -0.64 10.30
CA ILE A 145 -1.09 -0.55 11.68
C ILE A 145 -1.86 0.55 12.41
N ARG A 146 -2.23 0.32 13.66
CA ARG A 146 -2.87 1.35 14.47
C ARG A 146 -1.94 2.52 14.73
N VAL A 147 -2.48 3.74 14.65
CA VAL A 147 -1.78 4.94 15.08
C VAL A 147 -1.32 4.75 16.53
N VAL A 148 -0.11 5.18 16.87
CA VAL A 148 0.64 5.01 18.13
C VAL A 148 0.99 3.57 18.51
N ALA A 149 0.69 2.56 17.69
CA ALA A 149 1.19 1.21 17.91
C ALA A 149 2.72 1.17 17.75
N LYS A 150 3.39 0.29 18.48
CA LYS A 150 4.85 0.15 18.41
C LYS A 150 5.24 -0.76 17.24
N TYR A 151 6.05 -0.26 16.31
CA TYR A 151 6.48 -1.04 15.13
C TYR A 151 7.14 -2.38 15.46
N ARG A 152 7.90 -2.48 16.56
CA ARG A 152 8.53 -3.72 16.99
C ARG A 152 7.54 -4.85 17.33
N GLU A 153 6.29 -4.52 17.63
CA GLU A 153 5.24 -5.47 18.01
C GLU A 153 4.45 -5.98 16.77
N HIS A 154 4.70 -5.39 15.59
CA HIS A 154 4.03 -5.70 14.32
C HIS A 154 4.99 -6.30 13.29
N SER A 155 5.48 -7.53 13.56
CA SER A 155 6.45 -8.21 12.69
C SER A 155 5.91 -8.65 11.32
N HIS A 156 4.59 -8.64 11.15
CA HIS A 156 3.92 -9.05 9.91
C HIS A 156 3.83 -7.94 8.86
N THR A 157 4.02 -6.67 9.23
CA THR A 157 3.98 -5.57 8.27
C THR A 157 5.18 -5.65 7.33
N THR A 158 4.93 -5.68 6.03
CA THR A 158 5.97 -5.50 5.01
C THR A 158 6.33 -4.03 4.91
N VAL A 159 7.56 -3.74 4.52
CA VAL A 159 8.07 -2.38 4.37
C VAL A 159 8.67 -2.25 2.99
N SER A 160 8.10 -1.40 2.17
CA SER A 160 8.65 -1.05 0.85
C SER A 160 9.77 -0.02 1.06
N ARG A 161 11.02 -0.48 1.09
CA ARG A 161 12.19 0.26 1.58
C ARG A 161 12.36 1.65 0.94
N ALA A 162 12.17 1.76 -0.38
CA ALA A 162 12.32 3.04 -1.08
C ALA A 162 11.28 4.11 -0.67
N TYR A 163 10.17 3.69 -0.06
CA TYR A 163 9.05 4.58 0.31
C TYR A 163 8.91 4.77 1.82
N SER A 164 9.60 3.98 2.63
CA SER A 164 9.35 3.92 4.07
C SER A 164 10.14 4.96 4.86
N ALA A 165 9.47 5.63 5.79
CA ALA A 165 10.09 6.50 6.79
C ALA A 165 11.03 5.75 7.74
N THR A 166 11.77 6.47 8.57
CA THR A 166 12.75 5.90 9.51
C THR A 166 12.15 4.90 10.47
N ARG A 167 11.01 5.24 11.07
CA ARG A 167 10.39 4.40 12.11
C ARG A 167 9.97 3.01 11.61
N PRO A 168 9.17 2.89 10.54
CA PRO A 168 8.83 1.59 9.97
C PRO A 168 10.06 0.85 9.43
N SER A 169 11.02 1.53 8.79
CA SER A 169 12.22 0.92 8.22
C SER A 169 13.09 0.25 9.28
N LEU A 170 13.31 0.90 10.41
CA LEU A 170 14.10 0.38 11.53
C LEU A 170 13.27 -0.35 12.60
N ARG A 171 11.95 -0.44 12.46
CA ARG A 171 11.00 -1.00 13.43
C ARG A 171 11.13 -0.41 14.82
N ILE A 172 11.33 0.91 14.90
CA ILE A 172 11.49 1.66 16.16
C ILE A 172 10.33 2.62 16.39
N GLY A 173 10.11 2.96 17.66
CA GLY A 173 9.11 3.95 18.06
C GLY A 173 7.66 3.54 17.75
N GLN A 174 6.81 4.54 17.65
CA GLN A 174 5.37 4.39 17.43
C GLN A 174 4.98 4.84 16.03
N ALA A 175 3.99 4.17 15.45
CA ALA A 175 3.37 4.50 14.18
C ALA A 175 2.72 5.89 14.22
N SER A 176 2.97 6.69 13.19
CA SER A 176 2.52 8.08 13.11
C SER A 176 1.99 8.37 11.70
N LYS A 177 0.97 9.22 11.62
CA LYS A 177 0.43 9.67 10.33
C LYS A 177 1.49 10.24 9.38
N ASN A 178 2.56 10.82 9.93
CA ASN A 178 3.70 11.31 9.14
C ASN A 178 4.44 10.18 8.39
N ASP A 179 4.34 8.93 8.84
CA ASP A 179 4.99 7.81 8.15
C ASP A 179 4.29 7.53 6.79
N ASP A 180 2.94 7.59 6.75
CA ASP A 180 2.19 7.51 5.49
C ASP A 180 2.38 8.76 4.62
N PHE A 181 2.42 9.98 5.20
CA PHE A 181 2.68 11.20 4.42
C PHE A 181 4.09 11.25 3.85
N TYR A 182 5.08 10.70 4.54
CA TYR A 182 6.42 10.52 3.97
C TYR A 182 6.36 9.55 2.78
N ALA A 183 5.72 8.40 2.94
CA ALA A 183 5.56 7.42 1.87
C ALA A 183 4.78 8.00 0.67
N LEU A 184 3.78 8.84 0.92
CA LEU A 184 3.08 9.59 -0.13
C LEU A 184 4.03 10.53 -0.89
N ALA A 185 4.87 11.30 -0.17
CA ALA A 185 5.85 12.18 -0.81
C ALA A 185 6.82 11.40 -1.72
N MET A 186 7.34 10.28 -1.23
CA MET A 186 8.22 9.40 -2.01
C MET A 186 7.50 8.79 -3.23
N THR A 187 6.22 8.44 -3.07
CA THR A 187 5.35 7.93 -4.15
C THR A 187 5.19 8.97 -5.26
N LEU A 188 4.85 10.21 -4.92
CA LEU A 188 4.66 11.30 -5.87
C LEU A 188 5.96 11.59 -6.65
N LEU A 189 7.09 11.65 -5.96
CA LEU A 189 8.39 11.87 -6.60
C LEU A 189 8.78 10.72 -7.53
N SER A 190 8.51 9.47 -7.13
CA SER A 190 8.73 8.31 -7.99
C SER A 190 7.90 8.36 -9.28
N CYS A 191 6.67 8.85 -9.21
CA CYS A 191 5.82 8.99 -10.40
C CYS A 191 6.35 10.02 -11.42
N HIS A 192 7.24 10.91 -10.99
CA HIS A 192 7.88 11.92 -11.84
C HIS A 192 9.38 11.65 -12.09
N ASP A 193 9.85 10.43 -11.82
CA ASP A 193 11.28 10.06 -11.90
C ASP A 193 12.21 10.97 -11.05
N GLN A 194 11.68 11.58 -10.00
CA GLN A 194 12.34 12.54 -9.12
C GLN A 194 12.58 11.99 -7.72
N HIS A 195 12.66 10.67 -7.57
CA HIS A 195 12.92 10.09 -6.25
C HIS A 195 14.21 10.66 -5.65
N PRO A 196 14.17 11.33 -4.47
CA PRO A 196 15.28 12.16 -3.97
C PRO A 196 16.55 11.36 -3.65
N PHE A 197 16.39 10.04 -3.50
CA PHE A 197 17.49 9.11 -3.23
C PHE A 197 17.69 8.12 -4.39
N ALA A 198 17.26 8.46 -5.61
CA ALA A 198 17.40 7.64 -6.81
C ALA A 198 16.86 6.22 -6.64
N GLY A 199 15.75 6.06 -5.93
CA GLY A 199 15.10 4.76 -5.68
C GLY A 199 15.73 3.94 -4.54
N LEU A 200 16.79 4.43 -3.89
CA LEU A 200 17.37 3.80 -2.71
C LEU A 200 16.41 3.88 -1.51
N SER A 201 16.54 2.95 -0.59
CA SER A 201 15.93 3.09 0.72
C SER A 201 16.51 4.27 1.48
N LEU A 202 15.73 4.83 2.42
CA LEU A 202 16.21 5.91 3.27
C LEU A 202 17.47 5.51 4.07
N GLN A 203 17.59 4.23 4.46
CA GLN A 203 18.77 3.70 5.13
C GLN A 203 20.00 3.71 4.21
N GLU A 204 19.89 3.15 3.00
CA GLU A 204 20.98 3.13 2.02
C GLU A 204 21.41 4.56 1.65
N ALA A 205 20.44 5.46 1.46
CA ALA A 205 20.73 6.86 1.21
C ALA A 205 21.47 7.52 2.39
N ALA A 206 21.07 7.24 3.64
CA ALA A 206 21.75 7.78 4.82
C ALA A 206 23.18 7.27 4.93
N GLU A 207 23.45 6.01 4.60
CA GLU A 207 24.80 5.41 4.60
C GLU A 207 25.69 5.99 3.50
N LEU A 208 25.14 6.21 2.29
CA LEU A 208 25.88 6.76 1.14
C LEU A 208 26.03 8.28 1.18
N LEU A 209 25.27 8.96 2.03
CA LEU A 209 25.29 10.42 2.22
C LEU A 209 25.09 11.26 0.94
N PRO A 210 24.20 10.88 0.00
CA PRO A 210 23.91 11.74 -1.14
C PRO A 210 23.24 13.02 -0.66
N THR A 211 23.44 14.11 -1.40
CA THR A 211 22.63 15.32 -1.21
C THR A 211 21.22 15.03 -1.75
N PRO A 212 20.14 15.18 -0.97
CA PRO A 212 18.79 15.04 -1.51
C PRO A 212 18.59 15.99 -2.69
N ASN A 213 18.04 15.47 -3.79
CA ASN A 213 17.77 16.26 -4.99
C ASN A 213 16.81 17.42 -4.67
N ASN A 214 16.85 18.46 -5.51
CA ASN A 214 15.86 19.53 -5.45
C ASN A 214 14.48 18.92 -5.73
N ILE A 215 13.53 19.15 -4.81
CA ILE A 215 12.26 18.42 -4.80
C ILE A 215 11.15 19.40 -5.19
N ASP A 216 10.47 19.13 -6.29
CA ASP A 216 9.28 19.89 -6.71
C ASP A 216 8.01 19.37 -6.03
N LEU A 217 7.94 19.56 -4.73
CA LEU A 217 6.79 19.24 -3.89
C LEU A 217 6.46 20.41 -2.96
N PRO A 218 5.21 20.49 -2.46
CA PRO A 218 4.85 21.46 -1.43
C PRO A 218 5.82 21.42 -0.25
N THR A 219 6.15 22.60 0.30
CA THR A 219 7.18 22.78 1.35
C THR A 219 7.01 21.84 2.55
N ARG A 220 5.75 21.50 2.92
CA ARG A 220 5.47 20.55 4.01
C ARG A 220 6.09 19.17 3.78
N TYR A 221 6.12 18.68 2.53
CA TYR A 221 6.72 17.40 2.16
C TYR A 221 8.25 17.49 2.12
N GLN A 222 8.79 18.58 1.59
CA GLN A 222 10.25 18.82 1.61
C GLN A 222 10.78 18.79 3.05
N VAL A 223 10.12 19.49 3.96
CA VAL A 223 10.48 19.50 5.40
C VAL A 223 10.35 18.08 6.01
N LEU A 224 9.32 17.33 5.63
CA LEU A 224 9.13 15.97 6.14
C LEU A 224 10.25 15.03 5.67
N ILE A 225 10.61 15.07 4.39
CA ILE A 225 11.71 14.27 3.81
C ILE A 225 13.04 14.60 4.51
N GLN A 226 13.35 15.88 4.67
CA GLN A 226 14.57 16.32 5.36
C GLN A 226 14.62 15.84 6.82
N LYS A 227 13.52 15.95 7.56
CA LYS A 227 13.43 15.46 8.94
C LYS A 227 13.64 13.94 9.04
N GLU A 228 13.04 13.16 8.14
CA GLU A 228 13.21 11.71 8.14
C GLU A 228 14.65 11.30 7.78
N TRP A 229 15.25 11.99 6.82
CA TRP A 229 16.66 11.76 6.46
C TRP A 229 17.61 12.07 7.61
N GLN A 230 17.45 13.22 8.30
CA GLN A 230 18.23 13.56 9.49
C GLN A 230 18.01 12.56 10.63
N ARG A 231 16.75 12.11 10.85
CA ARG A 231 16.42 11.09 11.85
C ARG A 231 17.10 9.77 11.55
N MET A 232 17.10 9.34 10.28
CA MET A 232 17.76 8.10 9.86
C MET A 232 19.25 8.17 10.13
N ARG A 233 19.94 9.24 9.70
CA ARG A 233 21.37 9.46 9.98
C ARG A 233 21.68 9.40 11.47
N HIS A 234 20.91 10.13 12.27
CA HIS A 234 21.09 10.10 13.72
C HIS A 234 20.89 8.71 14.32
N SER A 235 19.92 7.95 13.82
CA SER A 235 19.64 6.59 14.30
C SER A 235 20.77 5.61 13.93
N LEU A 236 21.43 5.83 12.81
CA LEU A 236 22.62 5.07 12.36
C LEU A 236 23.93 5.60 12.94
N LYS A 237 23.90 6.69 13.71
CA LYS A 237 25.08 7.38 14.27
C LYS A 237 26.08 7.87 13.20
N LEU A 238 25.56 8.32 12.04
CA LEU A 238 26.31 8.91 10.92
C LEU A 238 26.39 10.44 11.03
#